data_b3490c3f3b60db70e97ec11540a66037
#
_entry.id   b3490c3f3b60db70e97ec11540a66037
#
_cell.length_a   1.000
_cell.length_b   1.000
_cell.length_c   1.000
_cell.angle_alpha   90.00
_cell.angle_beta   90.00
_cell.angle_gamma   90.00
#
_symmetry.space_group_name_H-M   'P 1'
#
loop_
_entity.id
_entity.type
_entity.pdbx_description
1 polymer ?
#
loop_
_entity_poly.entity_id
_entity_poly.type
_entity_poly.pdbx_seq_one_letter_code
_entity_poly.pdbx_strand_id
1 'polypeptide(L)'
;MSSISKELEHELVISSDLKTVSGRLKYGISVDGAVHRDFSMHLLTVREDMAIDPTLEGQARMLAAYSASLDHIGTIQPDALTPDFLADELVATDFDALYFAQELLAKKRLSVQPVPTATDTQS
;
A
#
# COMPACT_ATOMS: atom_id res chain seq x y z
N MET A 1 -0.52 8.91 -18.86
CA MET A 1 -1.44 7.82 -18.51
C MET A 1 -2.29 8.18 -17.32
N SER A 2 -3.54 7.85 -17.40
CA SER A 2 -4.42 8.12 -16.28
C SER A 2 -4.24 7.05 -15.20
N SER A 3 -4.68 7.35 -13.98
CA SER A 3 -4.65 6.40 -12.90
C SER A 3 -5.56 5.20 -13.17
N ILE A 4 -6.57 5.36 -14.04
CA ILE A 4 -7.45 4.27 -14.41
C ILE A 4 -6.67 3.14 -15.08
N SER A 5 -5.69 3.46 -15.91
CA SER A 5 -4.86 2.44 -16.55
C SER A 5 -4.11 1.62 -15.51
N LYS A 6 -3.60 2.27 -14.47
CA LYS A 6 -2.86 1.57 -13.42
C LYS A 6 -3.78 0.74 -12.54
N GLU A 7 -5.00 1.22 -12.31
CA GLU A 7 -5.99 0.43 -11.59
C GLU A 7 -6.28 -0.88 -12.31
N LEU A 8 -6.48 -0.81 -13.64
CA LEU A 8 -6.77 -1.99 -14.44
C LEU A 8 -5.57 -2.93 -14.53
N GLU A 9 -4.38 -2.34 -14.67
CA GLU A 9 -3.16 -3.13 -14.81
C GLU A 9 -2.90 -3.97 -13.56
N HIS A 10 -3.17 -3.42 -12.38
CA HIS A 10 -2.90 -4.08 -11.11
C HIS A 10 -4.16 -4.59 -10.41
N GLU A 11 -5.31 -4.49 -11.07
CA GLU A 11 -6.58 -4.99 -10.54
C GLU A 11 -6.86 -4.44 -9.14
N LEU A 12 -6.67 -3.12 -8.97
CA LEU A 12 -6.82 -2.49 -7.67
C LEU A 12 -8.29 -2.44 -7.25
N VAL A 13 -8.56 -2.84 -6.02
CA VAL A 13 -9.91 -2.87 -5.44
C VAL A 13 -9.85 -2.28 -4.04
N ILE A 14 -10.76 -1.34 -3.78
CA ILE A 14 -10.89 -0.73 -2.45
C ILE A 14 -11.94 -1.51 -1.67
N SER A 15 -11.64 -1.83 -0.41
CA SER A 15 -12.60 -2.51 0.45
C SER A 15 -13.82 -1.64 0.71
N SER A 16 -14.95 -2.29 1.04
CA SER A 16 -16.20 -1.55 1.25
C SER A 16 -16.13 -0.60 2.44
N ASP A 17 -15.28 -0.91 3.43
CA ASP A 17 -15.11 -0.03 4.59
C ASP A 17 -14.05 1.05 4.34
N LEU A 18 -13.47 1.10 3.14
CA LEU A 18 -12.47 2.09 2.74
C LEU A 18 -11.18 2.03 3.56
N LYS A 19 -10.89 0.90 4.17
CA LYS A 19 -9.70 0.77 5.00
C LYS A 19 -8.53 0.14 4.29
N THR A 20 -8.80 -0.68 3.28
CA THR A 20 -7.73 -1.38 2.57
C THR A 20 -7.91 -1.28 1.07
N VAL A 21 -6.79 -1.43 0.38
CA VAL A 21 -6.76 -1.58 -1.07
C VAL A 21 -6.03 -2.88 -1.36
N SER A 22 -6.58 -3.68 -2.26
CA SER A 22 -5.92 -4.89 -2.71
C SER A 22 -5.64 -4.81 -4.19
N GLY A 23 -4.72 -5.62 -4.65
CA GLY A 23 -4.36 -5.63 -6.05
C GLY A 23 -3.45 -6.78 -6.36
N ARG A 24 -2.83 -6.70 -7.53
CA ARG A 24 -1.98 -7.77 -8.02
C ARG A 24 -0.69 -7.21 -8.59
N LEU A 25 0.43 -7.72 -8.10
CA LEU A 25 1.75 -7.37 -8.62
C LEU A 25 1.91 -8.00 -9.99
N LYS A 26 2.61 -7.30 -10.87
CA LYS A 26 2.84 -7.80 -12.21
C LYS A 26 3.78 -9.00 -12.21
N TYR A 27 4.85 -8.91 -11.46
CA TYR A 27 5.85 -9.97 -11.39
C TYR A 27 5.73 -10.81 -10.13
N GLY A 28 5.47 -10.17 -9.01
CA GLY A 28 5.33 -10.88 -7.75
C GLY A 28 6.65 -11.21 -7.09
N ILE A 29 6.57 -11.98 -6.02
CA ILE A 29 7.74 -12.40 -5.24
C ILE A 29 7.72 -13.91 -5.15
N SER A 30 8.86 -14.52 -5.49
CA SER A 30 8.99 -15.98 -5.43
C SER A 30 9.55 -16.40 -4.09
N VAL A 31 8.84 -17.29 -3.41
CA VAL A 31 9.31 -17.88 -2.15
C VAL A 31 9.01 -19.36 -2.22
N ASP A 32 10.04 -20.16 -2.01
CA ASP A 32 9.92 -21.64 -1.98
C ASP A 32 9.20 -22.19 -3.21
N GLY A 33 9.49 -21.61 -4.38
CA GLY A 33 8.93 -22.09 -5.64
C GLY A 33 7.55 -21.58 -5.96
N ALA A 34 6.94 -20.80 -5.07
CA ALA A 34 5.62 -20.22 -5.31
C ALA A 34 5.76 -18.72 -5.59
N VAL A 35 4.99 -18.22 -6.55
CA VAL A 35 4.99 -16.80 -6.87
C VAL A 35 3.80 -16.14 -6.18
N HIS A 36 4.07 -15.12 -5.38
CA HIS A 36 3.06 -14.39 -4.63
C HIS A 36 2.82 -13.05 -5.30
N ARG A 37 1.60 -12.80 -5.77
CA ARG A 37 1.25 -11.59 -6.51
C ARG A 37 0.15 -10.76 -5.88
N ASP A 38 -0.80 -11.41 -5.21
CA ASP A 38 -1.92 -10.69 -4.62
C ASP A 38 -1.46 -9.97 -3.35
N PHE A 39 -1.79 -8.69 -3.24
CA PHE A 39 -1.39 -7.93 -2.06
C PHE A 39 -2.57 -7.14 -1.50
N SER A 40 -2.44 -6.74 -0.25
CA SER A 40 -3.39 -5.85 0.40
C SER A 40 -2.61 -4.87 1.25
N MET A 41 -3.07 -3.62 1.27
CA MET A 41 -2.42 -2.54 2.01
C MET A 41 -3.45 -1.68 2.70
N HIS A 42 -3.02 -0.99 3.75
CA HIS A 42 -3.82 0.04 4.41
C HIS A 42 -2.99 1.32 4.45
N LEU A 43 -3.63 2.45 4.76
CA LEU A 43 -2.88 3.70 4.95
C LEU A 43 -2.19 3.65 6.31
N LEU A 44 -0.97 4.20 6.38
CA LEU A 44 -0.23 4.21 7.62
C LEU A 44 -1.01 4.88 8.74
N THR A 45 -1.02 4.25 9.90
CA THR A 45 -1.51 4.89 11.11
C THR A 45 -0.39 5.76 11.69
N VAL A 46 -0.76 6.64 12.63
CA VAL A 46 0.24 7.46 13.30
C VAL A 46 1.27 6.59 14.01
N ARG A 47 0.80 5.53 14.67
CA ARG A 47 1.73 4.63 15.37
C ARG A 47 2.74 4.00 14.43
N GLU A 48 2.27 3.56 13.28
CA GLU A 48 3.15 2.94 12.28
C GLU A 48 4.16 3.95 11.73
N ASP A 49 3.70 5.16 11.46
CA ASP A 49 4.59 6.21 10.96
C ASP A 49 5.65 6.57 12.00
N MET A 50 5.26 6.66 13.26
CA MET A 50 6.19 6.95 14.33
C MET A 50 7.25 5.88 14.51
N ALA A 51 6.96 4.66 14.13
CA ALA A 51 7.90 3.56 14.26
C ALA A 51 8.95 3.52 13.13
N ILE A 52 8.75 4.31 12.08
CA ILE A 52 9.71 4.38 10.99
C ILE A 52 10.93 5.18 11.44
N ASP A 53 12.12 4.69 11.10
CA ASP A 53 13.37 5.37 11.41
C ASP A 53 13.33 6.79 10.85
N PRO A 54 13.42 7.82 11.70
CA PRO A 54 13.31 9.21 11.23
C PRO A 54 14.48 9.67 10.36
N THR A 55 15.56 8.91 10.32
CA THR A 55 16.71 9.28 9.48
C THR A 55 16.52 8.86 8.03
N LEU A 56 15.52 8.02 7.73
CA LEU A 56 15.28 7.56 6.38
C LEU A 56 14.64 8.65 5.53
N GLU A 57 15.09 8.74 4.27
CA GLU A 57 14.59 9.72 3.31
C GLU A 57 14.38 9.05 1.96
N GLY A 58 13.60 9.70 1.10
CA GLY A 58 13.40 9.27 -0.27
C GLY A 58 12.80 7.88 -0.36
N GLN A 59 13.34 7.09 -1.28
CA GLN A 59 12.81 5.74 -1.51
C GLN A 59 12.96 4.82 -0.31
N ALA A 60 14.00 5.00 0.47
CA ALA A 60 14.19 4.19 1.67
C ALA A 60 13.04 4.40 2.65
N ARG A 61 12.61 5.66 2.81
CA ARG A 61 11.48 5.95 3.68
C ARG A 61 10.18 5.40 3.09
N MET A 62 9.99 5.54 1.80
CA MET A 62 8.79 4.99 1.14
C MET A 62 8.72 3.48 1.31
N LEU A 63 9.84 2.81 1.18
CA LEU A 63 9.90 1.36 1.32
C LEU A 63 9.52 0.95 2.74
N ALA A 64 10.05 1.67 3.74
CA ALA A 64 9.69 1.41 5.14
C ALA A 64 8.19 1.63 5.37
N ALA A 65 7.64 2.69 4.78
CA ALA A 65 6.21 2.98 4.89
C ALA A 65 5.36 1.89 4.26
N TYR A 66 5.74 1.41 3.09
CA TYR A 66 4.99 0.35 2.42
C TYR A 66 5.10 -0.98 3.17
N SER A 67 6.28 -1.26 3.73
CA SER A 67 6.46 -2.44 4.56
C SER A 67 5.46 -2.42 5.71
N ALA A 68 5.31 -1.27 6.37
CA ALA A 68 4.38 -1.13 7.48
C ALA A 68 2.92 -1.14 7.02
N SER A 69 2.65 -0.72 5.78
CA SER A 69 1.30 -0.66 5.22
C SER A 69 0.80 -1.99 4.68
N LEU A 70 1.70 -2.90 4.33
CA LEU A 70 1.31 -4.16 3.71
C LEU A 70 0.68 -5.09 4.73
N ASP A 71 -0.49 -5.62 4.37
CA ASP A 71 -1.17 -6.64 5.18
C ASP A 71 -0.69 -8.03 4.79
N HIS A 72 -0.39 -8.22 3.51
CA HIS A 72 0.19 -9.47 3.01
C HIS A 72 0.57 -9.31 1.53
N ILE A 73 1.43 -10.19 1.06
CA ILE A 73 1.65 -10.43 -0.36
C ILE A 73 1.52 -11.93 -0.54
N GLY A 74 0.45 -12.37 -1.22
CA GLY A 74 0.12 -13.78 -1.27
C GLY A 74 -0.09 -14.31 0.13
N THR A 75 0.64 -15.34 0.51
CA THR A 75 0.58 -15.88 1.86
C THR A 75 1.72 -15.36 2.75
N ILE A 76 2.54 -14.45 2.23
CA ILE A 76 3.63 -13.86 3.01
C ILE A 76 3.02 -12.86 4.00
N GLN A 77 3.28 -13.10 5.28
CA GLN A 77 2.68 -12.29 6.36
C GLN A 77 3.49 -11.03 6.65
N PRO A 78 2.89 -10.05 7.32
CA PRO A 78 3.55 -8.75 7.53
C PRO A 78 4.91 -8.83 8.20
N ASP A 79 5.10 -9.75 9.13
CA ASP A 79 6.37 -9.84 9.85
C ASP A 79 7.53 -10.28 8.96
N ALA A 80 7.22 -10.91 7.82
CA ALA A 80 8.23 -11.29 6.85
C ALA A 80 8.42 -10.23 5.77
N LEU A 81 7.52 -9.26 5.67
CA LEU A 81 7.58 -8.21 4.65
C LEU A 81 8.35 -7.00 5.17
N THR A 82 9.58 -7.25 5.59
CA THR A 82 10.45 -6.20 6.10
C THR A 82 10.94 -5.30 4.96
N PRO A 83 11.42 -4.08 5.27
CA PRO A 83 11.99 -3.24 4.23
C PRO A 83 13.13 -3.91 3.46
N ASP A 84 14.01 -4.63 4.16
CA ASP A 84 15.11 -5.31 3.49
C ASP A 84 14.63 -6.42 2.57
N PHE A 85 13.65 -7.20 3.02
CA PHE A 85 13.07 -8.26 2.20
C PHE A 85 12.48 -7.66 0.91
N LEU A 86 11.71 -6.59 1.05
CA LEU A 86 11.10 -5.93 -0.10
C LEU A 86 12.15 -5.33 -1.03
N ALA A 87 13.20 -4.74 -0.45
CA ALA A 87 14.27 -4.14 -1.24
C ALA A 87 14.96 -5.19 -2.13
N ASP A 88 15.10 -6.39 -1.60
CA ASP A 88 15.81 -7.46 -2.32
C ASP A 88 14.91 -8.22 -3.29
N GLU A 89 13.62 -8.39 -2.96
CA GLU A 89 12.75 -9.32 -3.68
C GLU A 89 11.72 -8.63 -4.58
N LEU A 90 11.37 -7.40 -4.29
CA LEU A 90 10.31 -6.72 -5.05
C LEU A 90 10.89 -6.10 -6.32
N VAL A 91 10.28 -6.44 -7.46
CA VAL A 91 10.70 -5.85 -8.73
C VAL A 91 10.34 -4.36 -8.71
N ALA A 92 11.23 -3.53 -9.25
CA ALA A 92 11.07 -2.07 -9.17
C ALA A 92 9.71 -1.58 -9.69
N THR A 93 9.23 -2.15 -10.79
CA THR A 93 7.91 -1.73 -11.32
C THR A 93 6.77 -2.14 -10.40
N ASP A 94 6.94 -3.22 -9.64
CA ASP A 94 5.94 -3.63 -8.66
C ASP A 94 5.93 -2.68 -7.45
N PHE A 95 7.07 -2.07 -7.15
CA PHE A 95 7.12 -1.03 -6.13
C PHE A 95 6.18 0.12 -6.49
N ASP A 96 6.14 0.48 -7.78
CA ASP A 96 5.24 1.52 -8.26
C ASP A 96 3.77 1.12 -8.09
N ALA A 97 3.47 -0.16 -8.20
CA ALA A 97 2.10 -0.63 -7.98
C ALA A 97 1.63 -0.32 -6.56
N LEU A 98 2.51 -0.45 -5.59
CA LEU A 98 2.19 -0.12 -4.20
C LEU A 98 1.91 1.38 -4.06
N TYR A 99 2.68 2.20 -4.76
CA TYR A 99 2.45 3.65 -4.77
C TYR A 99 1.04 3.97 -5.31
N PHE A 100 0.69 3.40 -6.46
CA PHE A 100 -0.62 3.67 -7.06
C PHE A 100 -1.76 3.17 -6.17
N ALA A 101 -1.57 2.04 -5.50
CA ALA A 101 -2.58 1.52 -4.59
C ALA A 101 -2.81 2.49 -3.44
N GLN A 102 -1.74 3.01 -2.85
CA GLN A 102 -1.84 3.99 -1.76
C GLN A 102 -2.55 5.25 -2.21
N GLU A 103 -2.20 5.75 -3.40
CA GLU A 103 -2.82 6.95 -3.96
C GLU A 103 -4.32 6.74 -4.17
N LEU A 104 -4.69 5.59 -4.72
CA LEU A 104 -6.08 5.30 -4.99
C LEU A 104 -6.88 5.25 -3.68
N LEU A 105 -6.36 4.56 -2.68
CA LEU A 105 -7.05 4.43 -1.39
C LEU A 105 -7.22 5.80 -0.74
N ALA A 106 -6.16 6.62 -0.74
CA ALA A 106 -6.22 7.94 -0.15
C ALA A 106 -7.27 8.81 -0.83
N LYS A 107 -7.28 8.81 -2.15
CA LYS A 107 -8.26 9.59 -2.90
C LYS A 107 -9.68 9.12 -2.66
N LYS A 108 -9.87 7.80 -2.64
CA LYS A 108 -11.20 7.25 -2.44
C LYS A 108 -11.76 7.60 -1.08
N ARG A 109 -10.93 7.50 -0.05
CA ARG A 109 -11.38 7.86 1.31
C ARG A 109 -11.78 9.31 1.40
N LEU A 110 -11.06 10.20 0.72
CA LEU A 110 -11.40 11.62 0.73
C LEU A 110 -12.69 11.88 -0.05
N SER A 111 -12.89 11.20 -1.18
CA SER A 111 -14.03 11.47 -2.05
C SER A 111 -15.35 10.96 -1.49
N VAL A 112 -15.32 9.98 -0.58
CA VAL A 112 -16.54 9.41 0.00
C VAL A 112 -16.61 9.63 1.50
N GLN A 113 -16.00 10.72 1.98
CA GLN A 113 -16.08 11.11 3.39
C GLN A 113 -17.54 11.28 3.81
N PRO A 114 -17.88 10.84 5.01
CA PRO A 114 -19.23 11.11 5.51
C PRO A 114 -19.42 12.62 5.71
N VAL A 115 -20.69 13.04 5.79
CA VAL A 115 -21.02 14.43 6.01
C VAL A 115 -20.33 14.88 7.30
N PRO A 116 -19.61 16.01 7.28
CA PRO A 116 -18.95 16.49 8.48
C PRO A 116 -19.94 16.76 9.62
N THR A 117 -19.49 16.51 10.84
CA THR A 117 -20.30 16.87 11.99
C THR A 117 -20.38 18.39 12.11
N ALA A 118 -21.28 18.87 12.95
CA ALA A 118 -21.42 20.30 13.14
C ALA A 118 -20.12 20.97 13.56
N THR A 119 -19.32 20.29 14.36
CA THR A 119 -18.03 20.84 14.76
C THR A 119 -17.05 20.96 13.61
N ASP A 120 -17.11 20.03 12.69
CA ASP A 120 -16.21 20.06 11.53
C ASP A 120 -16.54 21.19 10.58
N THR A 121 -17.80 21.59 10.54
CA THR A 121 -18.24 22.60 9.59
C THR A 121 -18.06 24.01 10.12
N GLN A 122 -17.60 24.16 11.31
CA GLN A 122 -17.46 25.46 11.95
C GLN A 122 -16.25 26.25 11.52
N SER A 123 -15.43 25.69 10.79
CA SER A 123 -14.22 26.38 10.36
C SER A 123 -14.46 27.71 9.69
#